data_f1ea90201a39d02239595202cb7e6f7a
#
_entry.id   f1ea90201a39d02239595202cb7e6f7a
#
_cell.length_a   1.000
_cell.length_b   1.000
_cell.length_c   1.000
_cell.angle_alpha   90.00
_cell.angle_beta   90.00
_cell.angle_gamma   90.00
#
_symmetry.space_group_name_H-M   'P 1'
#
loop_
_entity.id
_entity.type
_entity.pdbx_description
1 polymer ?
#
loop_
_entity_poly.entity_id
_entity_poly.type
_entity_poly.pdbx_seq_one_letter_code
_entity_poly.pdbx_strand_id
1 'polypeptide(L)'
;MQAPSLPADVRAMYDRIEDKGEIIPAVPEDVLSERNRRQEVDYWTDEEPGTIVVDPHARFLYLVLEGDRAMRYGVAVGDDGRGFAGTGNIPFTREWPRWTPTQNMLERDPEKYGPYRDGMEGGIENPLGARALYLFKDGRDTLYRIHGTNDPFSIGKATSAGCIRLFNQDILDLHERVRAGAKVVVLSETESGKGTNPPSADRSISISSTTLTDTGATR
;
A
#
# COMPACT_ATOMS: atom_id res chain seq x y z
N MET A 1 32.48 -7.44 10.84
CA MET A 1 31.37 -7.19 11.78
C MET A 1 30.15 -7.88 11.20
N GLN A 2 29.55 -8.82 11.94
CA GLN A 2 28.32 -9.48 11.55
C GLN A 2 27.18 -8.45 11.67
N ALA A 3 26.33 -8.30 10.65
CA ALA A 3 25.16 -7.45 10.76
C ALA A 3 24.32 -7.90 11.97
N PRO A 4 23.73 -6.98 12.76
CA PRO A 4 22.88 -7.37 13.87
C PRO A 4 21.73 -8.25 13.34
N SER A 5 21.53 -9.41 13.96
CA SER A 5 20.43 -10.30 13.60
C SER A 5 19.08 -9.62 13.82
N LEU A 6 18.14 -9.82 12.92
CA LEU A 6 16.79 -9.28 13.06
C LEU A 6 16.14 -9.77 14.38
N PRO A 7 15.33 -8.93 15.06
CA PRO A 7 14.50 -9.34 16.18
C PRO A 7 13.64 -10.57 15.83
N ALA A 8 13.42 -11.46 16.80
CA ALA A 8 12.72 -12.72 16.56
C ALA A 8 11.27 -12.53 16.09
N ASP A 9 10.59 -11.53 16.60
CA ASP A 9 9.23 -11.13 16.21
C ASP A 9 9.18 -10.65 14.74
N VAL A 10 10.15 -9.83 14.33
CA VAL A 10 10.29 -9.39 12.93
C VAL A 10 10.54 -10.58 12.00
N ARG A 11 11.43 -11.49 12.41
CA ARG A 11 11.73 -12.68 11.64
C ARG A 11 10.50 -13.55 11.44
N ALA A 12 9.71 -13.77 12.52
CA ALA A 12 8.47 -14.54 12.48
C ALA A 12 7.42 -13.92 11.51
N MET A 13 7.34 -12.58 11.42
CA MET A 13 6.42 -11.90 10.49
C MET A 13 6.74 -12.17 9.01
N TYR A 14 7.97 -12.51 8.68
CA TYR A 14 8.46 -12.69 7.31
C TYR A 14 8.97 -14.10 7.03
N ASP A 15 8.65 -15.04 7.90
CA ASP A 15 8.98 -16.45 7.72
C ASP A 15 8.17 -17.09 6.60
N ARG A 16 8.53 -18.31 6.27
CA ARG A 16 7.81 -19.16 5.29
C ARG A 16 6.34 -19.33 5.71
N ILE A 17 5.45 -19.14 4.76
CA ILE A 17 4.00 -19.32 4.95
C ILE A 17 3.49 -20.34 3.94
N GLU A 18 2.56 -21.20 4.36
CA GLU A 18 1.73 -22.00 3.46
C GLU A 18 0.36 -21.35 3.36
N ASP A 19 -0.06 -20.99 2.14
CA ASP A 19 -1.32 -20.34 1.86
C ASP A 19 -2.00 -20.98 0.65
N LYS A 20 -3.12 -21.67 0.89
CA LYS A 20 -3.96 -22.31 -0.15
C LYS A 20 -3.22 -23.26 -1.07
N GLY A 21 -2.25 -24.00 -0.54
CA GLY A 21 -1.44 -24.97 -1.27
C GLY A 21 -0.18 -24.40 -1.90
N GLU A 22 -0.01 -23.08 -1.89
CA GLU A 22 1.23 -22.42 -2.31
C GLU A 22 2.18 -22.22 -1.13
N ILE A 23 3.48 -22.34 -1.40
CA ILE A 23 4.51 -22.08 -0.39
C ILE A 23 5.15 -20.74 -0.68
N ILE A 24 4.86 -19.75 0.16
CA ILE A 24 5.54 -18.46 0.16
C ILE A 24 6.85 -18.62 0.93
N PRO A 25 8.01 -18.46 0.30
CA PRO A 25 9.28 -18.55 1.01
C PRO A 25 9.46 -17.41 2.01
N ALA A 26 10.32 -17.63 3.01
CA ALA A 26 10.75 -16.56 3.91
C ALA A 26 11.38 -15.42 3.10
N VAL A 27 11.12 -14.18 3.50
CA VAL A 27 11.78 -13.01 2.89
C VAL A 27 13.25 -13.02 3.28
N PRO A 28 14.19 -12.85 2.33
CA PRO A 28 15.61 -12.76 2.65
C PRO A 28 15.93 -11.63 3.65
N GLU A 29 16.75 -11.91 4.66
CA GLU A 29 17.04 -10.95 5.74
C GLU A 29 17.71 -9.66 5.22
N ASP A 30 18.48 -9.72 4.15
CA ASP A 30 19.18 -8.59 3.54
C ASP A 30 18.25 -7.54 2.91
N VAL A 31 17.01 -7.91 2.58
CA VAL A 31 15.99 -6.96 2.09
C VAL A 31 15.05 -6.47 3.19
N LEU A 32 15.09 -7.07 4.39
CA LEU A 32 14.26 -6.72 5.56
C LEU A 32 14.86 -5.57 6.38
N SER A 33 15.29 -4.49 5.71
CA SER A 33 15.68 -3.28 6.42
C SER A 33 14.52 -2.73 7.26
N GLU A 34 14.81 -1.92 8.28
CA GLU A 34 13.77 -1.25 9.08
C GLU A 34 12.78 -0.46 8.22
N ARG A 35 13.26 0.08 7.10
CA ARG A 35 12.44 0.79 6.13
C ARG A 35 11.45 -0.11 5.42
N ASN A 36 11.86 -1.32 5.02
CA ASN A 36 11.06 -2.17 4.13
C ASN A 36 10.02 -3.03 4.87
N ARG A 37 10.26 -3.32 6.17
CA ARG A 37 9.35 -4.15 6.95
C ARG A 37 8.12 -3.37 7.41
N ARG A 38 6.98 -4.07 7.57
CA ARG A 38 5.79 -3.47 8.16
C ARG A 38 5.99 -3.15 9.63
N GLN A 39 5.43 -2.04 10.05
CA GLN A 39 5.46 -1.59 11.43
C GLN A 39 4.35 -0.58 11.69
N GLU A 40 3.82 -0.57 12.89
CA GLU A 40 2.90 0.46 13.33
C GLU A 40 3.69 1.74 13.64
N VAL A 41 3.20 2.86 13.11
CA VAL A 41 3.85 4.17 13.23
C VAL A 41 2.83 5.24 13.63
N ASP A 42 3.31 6.36 14.16
CA ASP A 42 2.50 7.56 14.30
C ASP A 42 2.16 8.11 12.91
N TYR A 43 0.90 8.48 12.71
CA TYR A 43 0.42 8.96 11.42
C TYR A 43 -0.79 9.88 11.59
N TRP A 44 -0.60 11.17 11.40
CA TRP A 44 -1.61 12.20 11.62
C TRP A 44 -2.36 12.50 10.32
N THR A 45 -3.65 12.20 10.28
CA THR A 45 -4.48 12.39 9.09
C THR A 45 -5.93 12.61 9.47
N ASP A 46 -6.68 13.28 8.58
CA ASP A 46 -8.13 13.39 8.67
C ASP A 46 -8.85 12.22 7.98
N GLU A 47 -8.10 11.25 7.44
CA GLU A 47 -8.65 10.06 6.81
C GLU A 47 -9.17 9.08 7.86
N GLU A 48 -10.32 8.48 7.59
CA GLU A 48 -10.95 7.49 8.48
C GLU A 48 -10.10 6.21 8.61
N PRO A 49 -10.11 5.55 9.77
CA PRO A 49 -9.50 4.24 9.94
C PRO A 49 -9.98 3.22 8.88
N GLY A 50 -9.05 2.43 8.35
CA GLY A 50 -9.27 1.54 7.21
C GLY A 50 -9.01 2.17 5.85
N THR A 51 -8.76 3.47 5.77
CA THR A 51 -8.26 4.11 4.54
C THR A 51 -6.82 3.69 4.26
N ILE A 52 -6.54 3.39 3.00
CA ILE A 52 -5.19 3.14 2.52
C ILE A 52 -4.62 4.46 1.96
N VAL A 53 -3.49 4.91 2.49
CA VAL A 53 -2.74 6.04 1.93
C VAL A 53 -1.45 5.52 1.31
N VAL A 54 -1.26 5.75 0.02
CA VAL A 54 -0.04 5.39 -0.69
C VAL A 54 0.79 6.63 -0.93
N ASP A 55 2.04 6.61 -0.49
CA ASP A 55 3.06 7.61 -0.82
C ASP A 55 4.09 6.98 -1.76
N PRO A 56 3.92 7.12 -3.09
CA PRO A 56 4.82 6.52 -4.06
C PRO A 56 6.24 7.09 -3.99
N HIS A 57 6.37 8.36 -3.63
CA HIS A 57 7.66 9.07 -3.58
C HIS A 57 8.48 8.64 -2.37
N ALA A 58 7.82 8.48 -1.22
CA ALA A 58 8.43 7.91 -0.03
C ALA A 58 8.54 6.38 -0.10
N ARG A 59 7.84 5.70 -1.03
CA ARG A 59 7.74 4.24 -1.20
C ARG A 59 7.19 3.56 0.04
N PHE A 60 6.07 4.10 0.54
CA PHE A 60 5.33 3.55 1.65
C PHE A 60 3.84 3.45 1.31
N LEU A 61 3.20 2.47 1.93
CA LEU A 61 1.76 2.38 2.04
C LEU A 61 1.41 2.42 3.53
N TYR A 62 0.39 3.19 3.88
CA TYR A 62 -0.14 3.32 5.23
C TYR A 62 -1.57 2.83 5.25
N LEU A 63 -1.91 1.89 6.10
CA LEU A 63 -3.28 1.57 6.48
C LEU A 63 -3.59 2.37 7.74
N VAL A 64 -4.48 3.35 7.64
CA VAL A 64 -4.88 4.22 8.75
C VAL A 64 -5.56 3.41 9.84
N LEU A 65 -5.13 3.61 11.08
CA LEU A 65 -5.67 3.02 12.30
C LEU A 65 -6.28 4.11 13.19
N GLU A 66 -6.91 3.71 14.29
CA GLU A 66 -7.38 4.64 15.31
C GLU A 66 -6.20 5.33 16.04
N GLY A 67 -6.44 6.54 16.57
CA GLY A 67 -5.54 7.21 17.51
C GLY A 67 -4.25 7.74 16.89
N ASP A 68 -4.34 8.36 15.72
CA ASP A 68 -3.19 8.95 15.00
C ASP A 68 -2.09 7.93 14.69
N ARG A 69 -2.48 6.71 14.34
CA ARG A 69 -1.60 5.60 14.01
C ARG A 69 -1.86 5.06 12.62
N ALA A 70 -0.87 4.41 12.04
CA ALA A 70 -1.03 3.61 10.83
C ALA A 70 -0.13 2.37 10.85
N MET A 71 -0.57 1.30 10.20
CA MET A 71 0.33 0.23 9.80
C MET A 71 1.03 0.66 8.51
N ARG A 72 2.35 0.85 8.57
CA ARG A 72 3.19 1.22 7.43
C ARG A 72 3.80 -0.03 6.80
N TYR A 73 3.75 -0.11 5.48
CA TYR A 73 4.39 -1.14 4.66
C TYR A 73 5.39 -0.50 3.71
N GLY A 74 6.56 -1.12 3.54
CA GLY A 74 7.49 -0.77 2.47
C GLY A 74 6.97 -1.27 1.13
N VAL A 75 7.04 -0.44 0.09
CA VAL A 75 6.51 -0.80 -1.23
C VAL A 75 7.52 -0.56 -2.35
N ALA A 76 7.34 -1.30 -3.46
CA ALA A 76 7.91 -0.91 -4.74
C ALA A 76 6.84 -0.21 -5.58
N VAL A 77 7.25 0.78 -6.34
CA VAL A 77 6.38 1.60 -7.21
C VAL A 77 6.92 1.67 -8.64
N GLY A 78 6.12 2.20 -9.56
CA GLY A 78 6.55 2.42 -10.95
C GLY A 78 7.63 3.49 -11.10
N ASP A 79 8.49 3.31 -12.10
CA ASP A 79 9.70 4.12 -12.33
C ASP A 79 9.43 5.62 -12.61
N ASP A 80 8.29 6.02 -13.08
CA ASP A 80 8.13 7.36 -13.67
C ASP A 80 7.08 8.25 -13.00
N GLY A 81 6.62 7.96 -11.78
CA GLY A 81 5.52 8.74 -11.22
C GLY A 81 4.25 8.79 -12.10
N ARG A 82 4.20 7.97 -13.17
CA ARG A 82 3.05 7.80 -14.07
C ARG A 82 1.96 6.96 -13.41
N GLY A 83 2.07 6.82 -12.09
CA GLY A 83 1.09 6.15 -11.28
C GLY A 83 -0.22 6.92 -11.20
N PHE A 84 -1.27 6.23 -10.83
CA PHE A 84 -2.50 6.86 -10.40
C PHE A 84 -2.22 7.80 -9.23
N ALA A 85 -2.71 9.03 -9.29
CA ALA A 85 -2.73 9.97 -8.16
C ALA A 85 -4.18 10.39 -7.87
N GLY A 86 -4.47 10.67 -6.60
CA GLY A 86 -5.79 11.06 -6.14
C GLY A 86 -6.52 9.94 -5.40
N THR A 87 -7.85 10.02 -5.34
CA THR A 87 -8.68 9.13 -4.53
C THR A 87 -9.39 8.09 -5.39
N GLY A 88 -9.44 6.86 -4.87
CA GLY A 88 -10.18 5.74 -5.43
C GLY A 88 -10.69 4.82 -4.32
N ASN A 89 -11.11 3.62 -4.68
CA ASN A 89 -11.56 2.61 -3.74
C ASN A 89 -11.22 1.19 -4.22
N ILE A 90 -11.28 0.22 -3.30
CA ILE A 90 -11.06 -1.21 -3.53
C ILE A 90 -12.40 -1.94 -3.48
N PRO A 91 -13.12 -2.12 -4.59
CA PRO A 91 -14.40 -2.81 -4.59
C PRO A 91 -14.26 -4.31 -4.30
N PHE A 92 -13.14 -4.91 -4.68
CA PHE A 92 -12.86 -6.33 -4.45
C PHE A 92 -11.35 -6.62 -4.44
N THR A 93 -11.03 -7.80 -3.94
CA THR A 93 -9.68 -8.36 -3.91
C THR A 93 -9.68 -9.72 -4.61
N ARG A 94 -8.50 -10.23 -4.95
CA ARG A 94 -8.30 -11.58 -5.48
C ARG A 94 -7.16 -12.28 -4.75
N GLU A 95 -7.35 -13.54 -4.47
CA GLU A 95 -6.33 -14.44 -3.96
C GLU A 95 -5.68 -15.18 -5.12
N TRP A 96 -4.37 -15.26 -5.13
CA TRP A 96 -3.58 -15.89 -6.18
C TRP A 96 -4.11 -15.55 -7.59
N PRO A 97 -4.17 -14.25 -7.93
CA PRO A 97 -4.82 -13.80 -9.15
C PRO A 97 -4.08 -14.26 -10.39
N ARG A 98 -4.82 -14.60 -11.45
CA ARG A 98 -4.24 -14.73 -12.78
C ARG A 98 -3.67 -13.38 -13.23
N TRP A 99 -2.47 -13.39 -13.80
CA TRP A 99 -1.82 -12.23 -14.37
C TRP A 99 -1.81 -12.31 -15.90
N THR A 100 -2.03 -11.18 -16.57
CA THR A 100 -1.87 -11.04 -18.02
C THR A 100 -1.06 -9.77 -18.29
N PRO A 101 0.01 -9.85 -19.11
CA PRO A 101 0.75 -8.67 -19.50
C PRO A 101 -0.15 -7.65 -20.19
N THR A 102 0.07 -6.37 -19.90
CA THR A 102 -0.61 -5.31 -20.64
C THR A 102 -0.05 -5.24 -22.08
N GLN A 103 -0.84 -4.68 -23.01
CA GLN A 103 -0.40 -4.47 -24.38
C GLN A 103 0.93 -3.68 -24.43
N ASN A 104 1.06 -2.65 -23.61
CA ASN A 104 2.30 -1.85 -23.50
C ASN A 104 3.51 -2.68 -23.03
N MET A 105 3.31 -3.65 -22.12
CA MET A 105 4.40 -4.55 -21.70
C MET A 105 4.83 -5.47 -22.85
N LEU A 106 3.89 -6.02 -23.61
CA LEU A 106 4.15 -6.87 -24.76
C LEU A 106 4.88 -6.12 -25.88
N GLU A 107 4.55 -4.85 -26.10
CA GLU A 107 5.21 -3.99 -27.10
C GLU A 107 6.61 -3.54 -26.68
N ARG A 108 6.78 -3.22 -25.38
CA ARG A 108 8.05 -2.73 -24.86
C ARG A 108 9.13 -3.82 -24.77
N ASP A 109 8.74 -5.04 -24.40
CA ASP A 109 9.66 -6.16 -24.22
C ASP A 109 8.97 -7.48 -24.61
N PRO A 110 8.86 -7.73 -25.93
CA PRO A 110 8.17 -8.89 -26.47
C PRO A 110 8.88 -10.21 -26.16
N GLU A 111 10.18 -10.20 -25.96
CA GLU A 111 10.94 -11.40 -25.59
C GLU A 111 10.61 -11.85 -24.18
N LYS A 112 10.52 -10.92 -23.25
CA LYS A 112 10.19 -11.17 -21.85
C LYS A 112 8.73 -11.51 -21.62
N TYR A 113 7.81 -10.76 -22.23
CA TYR A 113 6.38 -10.87 -21.95
C TYR A 113 5.60 -11.71 -22.98
N GLY A 114 6.17 -11.93 -24.17
CA GLY A 114 5.55 -12.72 -25.23
C GLY A 114 5.14 -14.15 -24.80
N PRO A 115 5.97 -14.90 -24.05
CA PRO A 115 5.60 -16.21 -23.53
C PRO A 115 4.36 -16.22 -22.63
N TYR A 116 4.01 -15.08 -22.04
CA TYR A 116 2.87 -14.92 -21.11
C TYR A 116 1.68 -14.18 -21.74
N ARG A 117 1.65 -14.05 -23.08
CA ARG A 117 0.58 -13.31 -23.78
C ARG A 117 -0.82 -13.80 -23.42
N ASP A 118 -0.99 -15.10 -23.24
CA ASP A 118 -2.27 -15.70 -22.85
C ASP A 118 -2.52 -15.69 -21.34
N GLY A 119 -1.60 -15.08 -20.58
CA GLY A 119 -1.64 -14.96 -19.13
C GLY A 119 -0.93 -16.08 -18.41
N MET A 120 -0.72 -15.87 -17.10
CA MET A 120 -0.12 -16.82 -16.16
C MET A 120 -1.14 -17.07 -15.05
N GLU A 121 -1.39 -18.32 -14.70
CA GLU A 121 -2.23 -18.69 -13.56
C GLU A 121 -1.63 -18.18 -12.25
N GLY A 122 -2.46 -18.06 -11.21
CA GLY A 122 -1.99 -17.70 -9.86
C GLY A 122 -0.99 -18.73 -9.34
N GLY A 123 -0.01 -18.27 -8.58
CA GLY A 123 1.03 -19.08 -7.98
C GLY A 123 2.24 -18.25 -7.59
N ILE A 124 3.23 -18.88 -6.95
CA ILE A 124 4.40 -18.18 -6.39
C ILE A 124 5.26 -17.47 -7.45
N GLU A 125 5.31 -18.00 -8.68
CA GLU A 125 6.04 -17.41 -9.80
C GLU A 125 5.28 -16.24 -10.48
N ASN A 126 4.00 -16.05 -10.13
CA ASN A 126 3.17 -15.00 -10.70
C ASN A 126 3.57 -13.63 -10.17
N PRO A 127 3.80 -12.61 -11.02
CA PRO A 127 4.25 -11.29 -10.57
C PRO A 127 3.26 -10.54 -9.69
N LEU A 128 1.98 -10.93 -9.62
CA LEU A 128 1.00 -10.35 -8.70
C LEU A 128 1.07 -10.94 -7.28
N GLY A 129 1.81 -12.03 -7.09
CA GLY A 129 1.96 -12.67 -5.79
C GLY A 129 0.66 -13.21 -5.21
N ALA A 130 0.60 -13.32 -3.87
CA ALA A 130 -0.45 -14.02 -3.15
C ALA A 130 -1.82 -13.34 -3.19
N ARG A 131 -1.87 -12.01 -3.26
CA ARG A 131 -3.13 -11.22 -3.26
C ARG A 131 -2.99 -10.01 -4.19
N ALA A 132 -4.14 -9.55 -4.72
CA ALA A 132 -4.24 -8.26 -5.41
C ALA A 132 -5.52 -7.53 -5.01
N LEU A 133 -5.38 -6.25 -4.67
CA LEU A 133 -6.43 -5.29 -4.40
C LEU A 133 -6.62 -4.44 -5.66
N TYR A 134 -7.82 -4.40 -6.19
CA TYR A 134 -8.13 -3.75 -7.47
C TYR A 134 -8.59 -2.32 -7.22
N LEU A 135 -7.83 -1.34 -7.71
CA LEU A 135 -8.13 0.08 -7.52
C LEU A 135 -9.08 0.59 -8.60
N PHE A 136 -10.20 1.13 -8.17
CA PHE A 136 -11.22 1.75 -9.02
C PHE A 136 -11.34 3.24 -8.71
N LYS A 137 -11.68 4.03 -9.73
CA LYS A 137 -12.05 5.44 -9.58
C LYS A 137 -13.33 5.69 -10.37
N ASP A 138 -14.31 6.35 -9.73
CA ASP A 138 -15.61 6.68 -10.34
C ASP A 138 -16.29 5.46 -11.01
N GLY A 139 -16.21 4.29 -10.33
CA GLY A 139 -16.77 3.03 -10.79
C GLY A 139 -16.02 2.37 -11.95
N ARG A 140 -14.87 2.88 -12.37
CA ARG A 140 -14.05 2.35 -13.46
C ARG A 140 -12.75 1.76 -12.93
N ASP A 141 -12.35 0.63 -13.50
CA ASP A 141 -11.05 0.02 -13.23
C ASP A 141 -9.93 0.94 -13.72
N THR A 142 -9.04 1.32 -12.81
CA THR A 142 -7.88 2.16 -13.12
C THR A 142 -6.72 1.37 -13.73
N LEU A 143 -6.82 0.05 -13.75
CA LEU A 143 -5.74 -0.89 -14.06
C LEU A 143 -4.58 -0.89 -13.05
N TYR A 144 -4.64 -0.05 -12.02
CA TYR A 144 -3.68 -0.08 -10.90
C TYR A 144 -4.10 -1.12 -9.87
N ARG A 145 -3.09 -1.74 -9.27
CA ARG A 145 -3.24 -2.79 -8.26
C ARG A 145 -2.29 -2.54 -7.10
N ILE A 146 -2.74 -2.90 -5.92
CA ILE A 146 -1.88 -3.09 -4.75
C ILE A 146 -1.78 -4.61 -4.60
N HIS A 147 -0.57 -5.17 -4.71
CA HIS A 147 -0.42 -6.61 -4.84
C HIS A 147 0.88 -7.15 -4.23
N GLY A 148 0.98 -8.45 -4.06
CA GLY A 148 2.20 -9.13 -3.67
C GLY A 148 3.28 -9.11 -4.76
N THR A 149 4.34 -9.86 -4.56
CA THR A 149 5.40 -9.98 -5.57
C THR A 149 6.12 -11.33 -5.50
N ASN A 150 6.56 -11.83 -6.64
CA ASN A 150 7.53 -12.93 -6.75
C ASN A 150 8.98 -12.43 -6.67
N ASP A 151 9.21 -11.10 -6.63
CA ASP A 151 10.53 -10.47 -6.53
C ASP A 151 10.62 -9.60 -5.26
N PRO A 152 11.01 -10.17 -4.11
CA PRO A 152 11.17 -9.43 -2.86
C PRO A 152 12.27 -8.37 -2.93
N PHE A 153 13.26 -8.52 -3.81
CA PHE A 153 14.36 -7.57 -3.97
C PHE A 153 13.92 -6.24 -4.63
N SER A 154 12.71 -6.20 -5.18
CA SER A 154 12.14 -4.96 -5.75
C SER A 154 11.62 -4.00 -4.68
N ILE A 155 11.29 -4.48 -3.47
CA ILE A 155 10.69 -3.64 -2.41
C ILE A 155 11.64 -2.52 -1.98
N GLY A 156 11.09 -1.31 -1.83
CA GLY A 156 11.85 -0.09 -1.54
C GLY A 156 12.46 0.58 -2.78
N LYS A 157 12.23 0.03 -3.98
CA LYS A 157 12.77 0.55 -5.25
C LYS A 157 11.66 1.07 -6.16
N ALA A 158 12.04 1.87 -7.16
CA ALA A 158 11.20 2.28 -8.27
C ALA A 158 11.49 1.33 -9.46
N THR A 159 10.69 0.28 -9.63
CA THR A 159 10.98 -0.80 -10.59
C THR A 159 9.73 -1.37 -11.29
N SER A 160 8.55 -0.83 -11.00
CA SER A 160 7.31 -1.38 -11.53
C SER A 160 6.72 -0.56 -12.69
N ALA A 161 5.77 -1.13 -13.41
CA ALA A 161 5.04 -0.45 -14.49
C ALA A 161 3.83 0.38 -13.98
N GLY A 162 3.85 0.80 -12.70
CA GLY A 162 2.80 1.64 -12.11
C GLY A 162 2.08 1.04 -10.90
N CYS A 163 1.99 -0.28 -10.77
CA CYS A 163 1.38 -0.94 -9.62
C CYS A 163 2.20 -0.81 -8.34
N ILE A 164 1.55 -0.99 -7.20
CA ILE A 164 2.15 -0.94 -5.86
C ILE A 164 2.41 -2.38 -5.42
N ARG A 165 3.68 -2.73 -5.22
CA ARG A 165 4.10 -4.09 -4.82
C ARG A 165 4.49 -4.13 -3.35
N LEU A 166 4.05 -5.18 -2.65
CA LEU A 166 4.41 -5.51 -1.28
C LEU A 166 5.08 -6.89 -1.22
N PHE A 167 5.78 -7.20 -0.14
CA PHE A 167 6.11 -8.58 0.17
C PHE A 167 4.83 -9.43 0.22
N ASN A 168 4.91 -10.71 -0.11
CA ASN A 168 3.74 -11.58 -0.02
C ASN A 168 3.20 -11.67 1.41
N GLN A 169 4.07 -11.68 2.42
CA GLN A 169 3.67 -11.63 3.83
C GLN A 169 2.93 -10.34 4.20
N ASP A 170 3.31 -9.22 3.59
CA ASP A 170 2.69 -7.92 3.85
C ASP A 170 1.35 -7.76 3.12
N ILE A 171 1.23 -8.24 1.89
CA ILE A 171 -0.06 -8.20 1.18
C ILE A 171 -1.08 -9.15 1.80
N LEU A 172 -0.65 -10.27 2.40
CA LEU A 172 -1.53 -11.12 3.19
C LEU A 172 -2.08 -10.37 4.41
N ASP A 173 -1.21 -9.75 5.21
CA ASP A 173 -1.59 -8.95 6.38
C ASP A 173 -2.52 -7.77 6.00
N LEU A 174 -2.19 -7.03 4.94
CA LEU A 174 -3.02 -5.94 4.45
C LEU A 174 -4.40 -6.43 3.98
N HIS A 175 -4.44 -7.55 3.24
CA HIS A 175 -5.67 -8.14 2.73
C HIS A 175 -6.64 -8.54 3.85
N GLU A 176 -6.15 -9.07 4.96
CA GLU A 176 -6.97 -9.45 6.12
C GLU A 176 -7.59 -8.23 6.83
N ARG A 177 -6.92 -7.06 6.76
CA ARG A 177 -7.36 -5.83 7.41
C ARG A 177 -8.29 -4.98 6.53
N VAL A 178 -8.18 -5.08 5.22
CA VAL A 178 -8.90 -4.22 4.27
C VAL A 178 -10.28 -4.80 3.96
N ARG A 179 -11.31 -3.95 4.03
CA ARG A 179 -12.69 -4.30 3.67
C ARG A 179 -12.98 -3.89 2.23
N ALA A 180 -13.93 -4.59 1.59
CA ALA A 180 -14.47 -4.18 0.30
C ALA A 180 -15.03 -2.74 0.38
N GLY A 181 -14.72 -1.92 -0.61
CA GLY A 181 -15.06 -0.50 -0.63
C GLY A 181 -14.05 0.42 0.05
N ALA A 182 -12.98 -0.13 0.66
CA ALA A 182 -11.96 0.68 1.33
C ALA A 182 -11.45 1.81 0.44
N LYS A 183 -11.40 3.02 0.99
CA LYS A 183 -10.86 4.21 0.34
C LYS A 183 -9.35 4.07 0.14
N VAL A 184 -8.87 4.53 -1.01
CA VAL A 184 -7.43 4.64 -1.31
C VAL A 184 -7.12 6.07 -1.70
N VAL A 185 -6.14 6.66 -1.07
CA VAL A 185 -5.57 7.96 -1.41
C VAL A 185 -4.14 7.75 -1.87
N VAL A 186 -3.83 8.12 -3.09
CA VAL A 186 -2.47 8.08 -3.62
C VAL A 186 -1.94 9.51 -3.69
N LEU A 187 -0.92 9.79 -2.89
CA LEU A 187 -0.34 11.11 -2.74
C LEU A 187 0.41 11.53 -4.01
N SER A 188 0.31 12.80 -4.34
CA SER A 188 1.17 13.44 -5.34
C SER A 188 2.57 13.68 -4.77
N GLU A 189 3.52 14.07 -5.60
CA GLU A 189 4.88 14.40 -5.19
C GLU A 189 4.91 15.52 -4.14
N THR A 190 4.08 16.54 -4.30
CA THR A 190 3.99 17.69 -3.38
C THR A 190 3.34 17.34 -2.04
N GLU A 191 2.62 16.22 -1.97
CA GLU A 191 1.99 15.71 -0.75
C GLU A 191 2.82 14.63 -0.05
N SER A 192 3.95 14.21 -0.64
CA SER A 192 4.80 13.16 -0.07
C SER A 192 5.24 13.52 1.36
N GLY A 193 5.15 12.55 2.26
CA GLY A 193 5.40 12.72 3.68
C GLY A 193 4.22 13.29 4.48
N LYS A 194 3.06 13.55 3.86
CA LYS A 194 1.85 13.97 4.58
C LYS A 194 1.46 12.92 5.62
N GLY A 195 1.17 13.37 6.83
CA GLY A 195 0.80 12.50 7.94
C GLY A 195 1.97 11.93 8.75
N THR A 196 3.21 12.11 8.33
CA THR A 196 4.38 11.56 9.04
C THR A 196 4.95 12.50 10.11
N ASN A 197 4.45 13.74 10.18
CA ASN A 197 4.82 14.70 11.20
C ASN A 197 3.58 15.14 11.97
N PRO A 198 3.69 15.42 13.30
CA PRO A 198 2.57 15.91 14.07
C PRO A 198 2.08 17.26 13.49
N PRO A 199 0.77 17.53 13.55
CA PRO A 199 0.24 18.82 13.14
C PRO A 199 0.94 19.94 13.92
N SER A 200 1.32 21.02 13.24
CA SER A 200 1.87 22.19 13.91
C SER A 200 0.84 22.73 14.92
N ALA A 201 1.31 23.15 16.10
CA ALA A 201 0.48 23.60 17.23
C ALA A 201 -0.52 24.75 16.89
N ASP A 202 -0.47 25.29 15.69
CA ASP A 202 -1.31 26.38 15.19
C ASP A 202 -2.73 25.95 14.72
N ARG A 203 -3.05 24.62 14.74
CA ARG A 203 -4.38 24.13 14.35
C ARG A 203 -5.41 24.06 15.48
N SER A 204 -5.07 24.47 16.70
CA SER A 204 -5.91 24.25 17.89
C SER A 204 -6.72 25.47 18.36
N ILE A 205 -7.08 26.44 17.52
CA ILE A 205 -8.06 27.45 17.88
C ILE A 205 -9.01 27.77 16.72
N SER A 206 -9.96 26.86 16.47
CA SER A 206 -11.24 27.25 15.86
C SER A 206 -12.38 26.78 16.79
N ILE A 207 -12.41 27.33 17.97
CA ILE A 207 -13.58 27.23 18.85
C ILE A 207 -14.57 28.25 18.31
N SER A 208 -15.68 27.78 17.75
CA SER A 208 -16.86 28.57 17.40
C SER A 208 -17.29 29.41 18.60
N SER A 209 -17.08 30.73 18.54
CA SER A 209 -17.71 31.70 19.44
C SER A 209 -19.18 31.80 19.03
N THR A 210 -20.02 30.96 19.62
CA THR A 210 -21.47 31.15 19.60
C THR A 210 -21.76 32.34 20.48
N THR A 211 -22.00 33.47 19.86
CA THR A 211 -22.51 34.70 20.51
C THR A 211 -23.91 34.41 21.03
N LEU A 212 -24.02 34.30 22.34
CA LEU A 212 -25.31 34.39 23.01
C LEU A 212 -25.80 35.85 22.87
N THR A 213 -26.76 36.06 21.99
CA THR A 213 -27.53 37.30 22.00
C THR A 213 -28.52 37.25 23.15
N ASP A 214 -28.20 37.99 24.21
CA ASP A 214 -29.10 38.35 25.29
C ASP A 214 -30.22 39.25 24.73
N THR A 215 -31.44 38.73 24.65
CA THR A 215 -32.65 39.53 24.43
C THR A 215 -33.25 39.85 25.79
N GLY A 216 -32.78 40.97 26.34
CA GLY A 216 -33.43 41.58 27.48
C GLY A 216 -34.89 41.98 27.18
N ALA A 217 -35.78 41.36 27.91
CA ALA A 217 -37.18 41.79 28.00
C ALA A 217 -37.30 43.00 28.90
N THR A 218 -37.90 44.06 28.40
CA THR A 218 -38.41 45.12 29.24
C THR A 218 -39.86 45.38 28.89
N ARG A 219 -40.72 45.15 29.88
CA ARG A 219 -42.14 45.55 30.08
C ARG A 219 -43.16 44.85 29.20
#